data_ac83a72fd71e2abc26a3f5e3f0cf3558
#
_entry.id   ac83a72fd71e2abc26a3f5e3f0cf3558
#
_cell.length_a   1.000
_cell.length_b   1.000
_cell.length_c   1.000
_cell.angle_alpha   90.00
_cell.angle_beta   90.00
_cell.angle_gamma   90.00
#
_symmetry.space_group_name_H-M   'P 1'
#
loop_
_entity.id
_entity.type
_entity.pdbx_description
1 polymer ?
#
loop_
_entity_poly.entity_id
_entity_poly.type
_entity_poly.pdbx_seq_one_letter_code
_entity_poly.pdbx_strand_id
1 'polypeptide(L)'
;MKENLVDSHGRRMKKLRLNLLDACNMRCMYCMPEDQKFNKLSDLLSPDQIKTIVTNLTQFGIEEVRLTGGEPLMHPQFREILTALTKCDLKKLAITTNAILLDKEIDFLIENNVKSLNISFDSLNENSFNFITKTKTFQKVLSSILKANDLGFNIKINAVMMKNINFEEVDQFLEFSSKHNIEVRFLELMKIGQALQYYDRHFVSADQIIEKISNNWDLTKVPMPNDSTSFNYIATNGEMKAKIGFIASESKPFCGGCSRLRLSNKGVLRPCIMINEGPNISETPIEQYSAVLNELINKKPNYRIEETKIKMNEIGG
;
A
#
# COMPACT_ATOMS: atom_id res chain seq x y z
N MET A 1 -1.90 -1.12 30.82
CA MET A 1 -1.91 -2.30 29.91
C MET A 1 -2.43 -1.83 28.56
N LYS A 2 -1.84 -2.27 27.43
CA LYS A 2 -2.38 -1.94 26.10
C LYS A 2 -3.69 -2.68 25.90
N GLU A 3 -4.74 -1.95 25.51
CA GLU A 3 -6.00 -2.53 25.09
C GLU A 3 -5.84 -3.11 23.68
N ASN A 4 -6.42 -4.27 23.39
CA ASN A 4 -6.38 -4.84 22.04
C ASN A 4 -7.73 -4.60 21.35
N LEU A 5 -7.72 -3.92 20.22
CA LEU A 5 -8.91 -3.78 19.37
C LEU A 5 -9.18 -5.10 18.66
N VAL A 6 -10.20 -5.81 19.11
CA VAL A 6 -10.67 -7.08 18.52
C VAL A 6 -12.13 -6.92 18.09
N ASP A 7 -12.41 -7.15 16.81
CA ASP A 7 -13.77 -7.03 16.31
C ASP A 7 -14.62 -8.30 16.59
N SER A 8 -15.91 -8.24 16.24
CA SER A 8 -16.86 -9.36 16.41
C SER A 8 -16.49 -10.65 15.64
N HIS A 9 -15.54 -10.59 14.72
CA HIS A 9 -15.00 -11.73 13.96
C HIS A 9 -13.67 -12.26 14.53
N GLY A 10 -13.21 -11.76 15.68
CA GLY A 10 -11.95 -12.16 16.30
C GLY A 10 -10.70 -11.57 15.63
N ARG A 11 -10.85 -10.59 14.73
CA ARG A 11 -9.71 -9.96 14.06
C ARG A 11 -9.11 -8.87 14.94
N ARG A 12 -7.84 -9.02 15.32
CA ARG A 12 -7.11 -7.98 16.06
C ARG A 12 -6.59 -6.91 15.11
N MET A 13 -6.96 -5.66 15.33
CA MET A 13 -6.46 -4.51 14.56
C MET A 13 -5.03 -4.16 15.01
N LYS A 14 -4.06 -4.30 14.10
CA LYS A 14 -2.63 -4.07 14.39
C LYS A 14 -1.98 -3.06 13.46
N LYS A 15 -2.59 -2.81 12.30
CA LYS A 15 -1.95 -2.11 11.19
C LYS A 15 -2.73 -0.86 10.82
N LEU A 16 -2.04 0.27 10.73
CA LEU A 16 -2.60 1.54 10.26
C LEU A 16 -2.01 1.90 8.90
N ARG A 17 -2.88 2.20 7.93
CA ARG A 17 -2.52 2.92 6.71
C ARG A 17 -2.79 4.40 6.96
N LEU A 18 -1.74 5.21 6.91
CA LEU A 18 -1.81 6.65 7.14
C LEU A 18 -1.63 7.36 5.80
N ASN A 19 -2.70 7.97 5.31
CA ASN A 19 -2.66 8.83 4.14
C ASN A 19 -2.15 10.21 4.57
N LEU A 20 -0.99 10.64 4.06
CA LEU A 20 -0.40 11.94 4.39
C LEU A 20 -1.00 13.07 3.55
N LEU A 21 -1.30 12.79 2.27
CA LEU A 21 -1.87 13.74 1.33
C LEU A 21 -2.49 13.00 0.14
N ASP A 22 -3.39 13.65 -0.56
CA ASP A 22 -4.03 13.14 -1.78
C ASP A 22 -3.27 13.50 -3.06
N ALA A 23 -2.32 14.45 -3.00
CA ALA A 23 -1.51 14.85 -4.14
C ALA A 23 -0.48 13.77 -4.53
N CYS A 24 -0.27 13.63 -5.84
CA CYS A 24 0.71 12.71 -6.43
C CYS A 24 1.37 13.36 -7.65
N ASN A 25 2.62 13.01 -7.92
CA ASN A 25 3.37 13.41 -9.11
C ASN A 25 3.23 12.44 -10.30
N MET A 26 2.39 11.39 -10.14
CA MET A 26 1.90 10.53 -11.22
C MET A 26 0.39 10.73 -11.42
N ARG A 27 -0.11 10.27 -12.59
CA ARG A 27 -1.54 10.24 -12.92
C ARG A 27 -1.91 8.85 -13.44
N CYS A 28 -1.65 7.82 -12.60
CA CYS A 28 -1.93 6.45 -13.01
C CYS A 28 -3.39 6.29 -13.42
N MET A 29 -3.61 5.72 -14.61
CA MET A 29 -4.91 5.68 -15.29
C MET A 29 -6.02 5.06 -14.43
N TYR A 30 -5.69 4.10 -13.57
CA TYR A 30 -6.66 3.43 -12.69
C TYR A 30 -6.81 4.09 -11.32
N CYS A 31 -5.95 5.05 -10.95
CA CYS A 31 -5.89 5.60 -9.59
C CYS A 31 -6.69 6.90 -9.46
N MET A 32 -6.45 7.85 -10.35
CA MET A 32 -7.09 9.17 -10.32
C MET A 32 -7.21 9.78 -11.72
N PRO A 33 -8.20 10.65 -11.97
CA PRO A 33 -8.30 11.39 -13.23
C PRO A 33 -7.16 12.42 -13.38
N GLU A 34 -6.86 12.80 -14.64
CA GLU A 34 -5.75 13.72 -14.94
C GLU A 34 -5.98 15.12 -14.36
N ASP A 35 -7.24 15.57 -14.29
CA ASP A 35 -7.68 16.87 -13.79
C ASP A 35 -7.98 16.89 -12.27
N GLN A 36 -7.51 15.86 -11.52
CA GLN A 36 -7.74 15.75 -10.10
C GLN A 36 -7.28 17.00 -9.34
N LYS A 37 -8.21 17.63 -8.62
CA LYS A 37 -7.92 18.70 -7.66
C LYS A 37 -7.53 18.10 -6.31
N PHE A 38 -6.53 18.68 -5.65
CA PHE A 38 -6.01 18.22 -4.38
C PHE A 38 -6.41 19.13 -3.23
N ASN A 39 -6.42 18.58 -2.03
CA ASN A 39 -6.64 19.34 -0.82
C ASN A 39 -5.54 20.40 -0.61
N LYS A 40 -5.89 21.50 0.05
CA LYS A 40 -4.90 22.48 0.49
C LYS A 40 -4.09 21.90 1.65
N LEU A 41 -2.83 22.28 1.77
CA LEU A 41 -1.98 21.83 2.89
C LEU A 41 -2.51 22.27 4.25
N SER A 42 -3.18 23.41 4.34
CA SER A 42 -3.84 23.90 5.56
C SER A 42 -4.95 23.00 6.07
N ASP A 43 -5.50 22.13 5.21
CA ASP A 43 -6.60 21.23 5.56
C ASP A 43 -6.10 19.86 6.02
N LEU A 44 -4.79 19.62 5.95
CA LEU A 44 -4.16 18.36 6.32
C LEU A 44 -3.78 18.33 7.80
N LEU A 45 -3.69 17.13 8.36
CA LEU A 45 -3.17 16.95 9.72
C LEU A 45 -1.71 17.44 9.82
N SER A 46 -1.43 18.19 10.88
CA SER A 46 -0.05 18.59 11.20
C SER A 46 0.78 17.39 11.72
N PRO A 47 2.12 17.50 11.71
CA PRO A 47 3.00 16.47 12.28
C PRO A 47 2.67 16.11 13.75
N ASP A 48 2.32 17.12 14.57
CA ASP A 48 1.96 16.92 15.97
C ASP A 48 0.61 16.22 16.13
N GLN A 49 -0.39 16.55 15.32
CA GLN A 49 -1.66 15.85 15.30
C GLN A 49 -1.48 14.40 14.88
N ILE A 50 -0.71 14.14 13.83
CA ILE A 50 -0.39 12.77 13.38
C ILE A 50 0.29 11.98 14.50
N LYS A 51 1.32 12.55 15.15
CA LYS A 51 2.02 11.94 16.27
C LYS A 51 1.07 11.61 17.41
N THR A 52 0.22 12.56 17.82
CA THR A 52 -0.75 12.37 18.90
C THR A 52 -1.72 11.22 18.59
N ILE A 53 -2.32 11.23 17.39
CA ILE A 53 -3.24 10.19 16.96
C ILE A 53 -2.56 8.81 16.96
N VAL A 54 -1.36 8.71 16.37
CA VAL A 54 -0.64 7.42 16.29
C VAL A 54 -0.23 6.95 17.68
N THR A 55 0.27 7.85 18.55
CA THR A 55 0.60 7.52 19.94
C THR A 55 -0.62 6.97 20.69
N ASN A 56 -1.78 7.61 20.54
CA ASN A 56 -3.02 7.13 21.13
C ASN A 56 -3.41 5.75 20.59
N LEU A 57 -3.37 5.57 19.26
CA LEU A 57 -3.71 4.28 18.64
C LEU A 57 -2.77 3.14 19.05
N THR A 58 -1.51 3.42 19.41
CA THR A 58 -0.60 2.37 19.94
C THR A 58 -1.05 1.83 21.29
N GLN A 59 -1.77 2.63 22.08
CA GLN A 59 -2.36 2.17 23.36
C GLN A 59 -3.49 1.16 23.12
N PHE A 60 -4.13 1.21 21.95
CA PHE A 60 -5.19 0.30 21.49
C PHE A 60 -4.69 -0.83 20.59
N GLY A 61 -3.39 -1.09 20.57
CA GLY A 61 -2.82 -2.27 19.91
C GLY A 61 -2.41 -2.08 18.45
N ILE A 62 -2.40 -0.85 17.91
CA ILE A 62 -1.75 -0.58 16.64
C ILE A 62 -0.24 -0.69 16.81
N GLU A 63 0.39 -1.56 16.03
CA GLU A 63 1.81 -1.91 16.11
C GLU A 63 2.59 -1.54 14.85
N GLU A 64 1.89 -1.42 13.72
CA GLU A 64 2.49 -1.12 12.42
C GLU A 64 1.82 0.08 11.77
N VAL A 65 2.62 1.04 11.33
CA VAL A 65 2.15 2.17 10.53
C VAL A 65 2.80 2.10 9.15
N ARG A 66 1.98 2.32 8.12
CA ARG A 66 2.46 2.49 6.76
C ARG A 66 2.01 3.84 6.21
N LEU A 67 2.98 4.67 5.87
CA LEU A 67 2.74 5.94 5.21
C LEU A 67 2.32 5.68 3.76
N THR A 68 1.25 6.32 3.36
CA THR A 68 0.67 6.27 2.02
C THR A 68 0.16 7.65 1.64
N GLY A 69 -0.64 7.73 0.60
CA GLY A 69 -1.27 8.96 0.16
C GLY A 69 -1.63 8.88 -1.32
N GLY A 70 -1.54 10.03 -1.98
CA GLY A 70 -1.13 10.08 -3.35
C GLY A 70 0.33 9.64 -3.41
N GLU A 71 1.28 10.56 -3.17
CA GLU A 71 2.69 10.20 -2.99
C GLU A 71 3.22 10.79 -1.67
N PRO A 72 3.48 9.97 -0.64
CA PRO A 72 3.84 10.48 0.70
C PRO A 72 5.13 11.31 0.71
N LEU A 73 6.10 10.99 -0.18
CA LEU A 73 7.36 11.73 -0.27
C LEU A 73 7.20 13.15 -0.86
N MET A 74 6.00 13.51 -1.35
CA MET A 74 5.66 14.88 -1.76
C MET A 74 5.19 15.76 -0.60
N HIS A 75 4.90 15.19 0.59
CA HIS A 75 4.41 16.00 1.68
C HIS A 75 5.51 16.98 2.15
N PRO A 76 5.27 18.30 2.20
CA PRO A 76 6.32 19.27 2.55
C PRO A 76 6.96 19.02 3.92
N GLN A 77 6.18 18.49 4.87
CA GLN A 77 6.63 18.14 6.22
C GLN A 77 6.87 16.63 6.38
N PHE A 78 7.18 15.92 5.28
CA PHE A 78 7.41 14.46 5.32
C PHE A 78 8.46 14.08 6.37
N ARG A 79 9.59 14.80 6.40
CA ARG A 79 10.70 14.51 7.32
C ARG A 79 10.31 14.75 8.78
N GLU A 80 9.55 15.80 9.07
CA GLU A 80 9.04 16.09 10.40
C GLU A 80 8.08 15.01 10.88
N ILE A 81 7.13 14.59 10.00
CA ILE A 81 6.17 13.53 10.27
C ILE A 81 6.91 12.21 10.54
N LEU A 82 7.86 11.83 9.69
CA LEU A 82 8.62 10.59 9.85
C LEU A 82 9.37 10.58 11.19
N THR A 83 10.11 11.67 11.50
CA THR A 83 10.84 11.83 12.76
C THR A 83 9.91 11.76 13.98
N ALA A 84 8.70 12.32 13.86
CA ALA A 84 7.71 12.24 14.94
C ALA A 84 7.23 10.79 15.16
N LEU A 85 7.00 10.05 14.07
CA LEU A 85 6.52 8.67 14.11
C LEU A 85 7.58 7.66 14.56
N THR A 86 8.87 7.91 14.32
CA THR A 86 9.94 7.03 14.83
C THR A 86 10.04 7.06 16.37
N LYS A 87 9.45 8.07 17.00
CA LYS A 87 9.37 8.19 18.49
C LYS A 87 8.12 7.50 19.08
N CYS A 88 7.20 7.02 18.24
CA CYS A 88 6.03 6.26 18.70
C CYS A 88 6.42 4.78 18.94
N ASP A 89 5.73 4.12 19.88
CA ASP A 89 5.94 2.70 20.19
C ASP A 89 5.38 1.79 19.07
N LEU A 90 6.09 1.76 17.95
CA LEU A 90 5.74 0.99 16.75
C LEU A 90 6.74 -0.15 16.52
N LYS A 91 6.25 -1.34 16.26
CA LYS A 91 7.08 -2.47 15.80
C LYS A 91 7.58 -2.28 14.37
N LYS A 92 6.81 -1.53 13.55
CA LYS A 92 7.14 -1.31 12.16
C LYS A 92 6.61 0.02 11.64
N LEU A 93 7.51 0.80 11.05
CA LEU A 93 7.19 1.96 10.22
C LEU A 93 7.61 1.64 8.78
N ALA A 94 6.72 1.84 7.82
CA ALA A 94 6.95 1.50 6.43
C ALA A 94 6.33 2.55 5.50
N ILE A 95 6.78 2.60 4.26
CA ILE A 95 6.31 3.57 3.27
C ILE A 95 5.83 2.83 2.03
N THR A 96 4.73 3.32 1.43
CA THR A 96 4.33 2.99 0.06
C THR A 96 4.60 4.21 -0.80
N THR A 97 5.40 4.09 -1.85
CA THR A 97 5.84 5.21 -2.70
C THR A 97 5.92 4.78 -4.17
N ASN A 98 5.82 5.74 -5.07
CA ASN A 98 6.12 5.56 -6.50
C ASN A 98 7.61 5.75 -6.82
N ALA A 99 8.44 6.00 -5.83
CA ALA A 99 9.89 6.14 -5.87
C ALA A 99 10.48 7.29 -6.73
N ILE A 100 9.67 8.19 -7.32
CA ILE A 100 10.21 9.34 -8.09
C ILE A 100 11.10 10.24 -7.20
N LEU A 101 10.73 10.39 -5.93
CA LEU A 101 11.45 11.23 -4.97
C LEU A 101 12.35 10.43 -4.01
N LEU A 102 12.33 9.10 -4.11
CA LEU A 102 13.01 8.21 -3.16
C LEU A 102 14.51 8.50 -3.05
N ASP A 103 15.19 8.74 -4.15
CA ASP A 103 16.64 9.03 -4.16
C ASP A 103 17.01 10.23 -3.27
N LYS A 104 16.14 11.23 -3.18
CA LYS A 104 16.35 12.42 -2.32
C LYS A 104 16.14 12.15 -0.83
N GLU A 105 15.42 11.08 -0.49
CA GLU A 105 15.05 10.76 0.88
C GLU A 105 15.81 9.54 1.44
N ILE A 106 16.59 8.84 0.63
CA ILE A 106 17.28 7.60 1.00
C ILE A 106 18.13 7.79 2.27
N ASP A 107 18.99 8.81 2.30
CA ASP A 107 19.89 9.05 3.44
C ASP A 107 19.10 9.36 4.71
N PHE A 108 18.08 10.20 4.60
CA PHE A 108 17.21 10.52 5.71
C PHE A 108 16.44 9.29 6.23
N LEU A 109 15.99 8.39 5.35
CA LEU A 109 15.35 7.14 5.73
C LEU A 109 16.31 6.20 6.47
N ILE A 110 17.57 6.15 6.05
CA ILE A 110 18.63 5.37 6.72
C ILE A 110 18.89 5.91 8.11
N GLU A 111 19.08 7.23 8.26
CA GLU A 111 19.31 7.91 9.54
C GLU A 111 18.17 7.65 10.55
N ASN A 112 16.94 7.55 10.07
CA ASN A 112 15.76 7.27 10.88
C ASN A 112 15.43 5.77 11.00
N ASN A 113 16.28 4.87 10.50
CA ASN A 113 16.10 3.41 10.51
C ASN A 113 14.78 2.91 9.88
N VAL A 114 14.27 3.62 8.87
CA VAL A 114 13.06 3.25 8.13
C VAL A 114 13.42 2.62 6.80
N LYS A 115 13.58 1.29 6.80
CA LYS A 115 14.06 0.51 5.65
C LYS A 115 13.00 -0.33 4.94
N SER A 116 11.72 -0.24 5.32
CA SER A 116 10.64 -1.04 4.72
C SER A 116 9.89 -0.25 3.66
N LEU A 117 10.08 -0.58 2.40
CA LEU A 117 9.45 0.09 1.26
C LEU A 117 8.53 -0.85 0.47
N ASN A 118 7.31 -0.39 0.19
CA ASN A 118 6.52 -0.93 -0.92
C ASN A 118 6.59 0.09 -2.05
N ILE A 119 7.06 -0.34 -3.21
CA ILE A 119 7.20 0.54 -4.36
C ILE A 119 6.15 0.16 -5.40
N SER A 120 5.33 1.12 -5.79
CA SER A 120 4.38 0.96 -6.90
C SER A 120 5.14 1.07 -8.21
N PHE A 121 5.26 -0.05 -8.93
CA PHE A 121 5.99 -0.12 -10.19
C PHE A 121 5.32 -1.14 -11.11
N ASP A 122 4.41 -0.64 -11.94
CA ASP A 122 3.45 -1.48 -12.67
C ASP A 122 4.01 -2.10 -13.95
N SER A 123 5.19 -1.69 -14.41
CA SER A 123 5.77 -2.19 -15.65
C SER A 123 7.30 -2.08 -15.65
N LEU A 124 7.96 -3.06 -16.25
CA LEU A 124 9.39 -3.08 -16.56
C LEU A 124 9.67 -2.59 -18.00
N ASN A 125 8.63 -2.31 -18.78
CA ASN A 125 8.72 -1.70 -20.10
C ASN A 125 8.42 -0.20 -19.97
N GLU A 126 9.34 0.65 -20.46
CA GLU A 126 9.23 2.10 -20.35
C GLU A 126 7.97 2.66 -21.01
N ASN A 127 7.57 2.11 -22.16
CA ASN A 127 6.37 2.57 -22.86
C ASN A 127 5.09 2.24 -22.09
N SER A 128 4.97 1.01 -21.58
CA SER A 128 3.85 0.59 -20.73
C SER A 128 3.81 1.38 -19.43
N PHE A 129 4.98 1.60 -18.78
CA PHE A 129 5.08 2.41 -17.58
C PHE A 129 4.60 3.85 -17.83
N ASN A 130 5.11 4.50 -18.88
CA ASN A 130 4.73 5.86 -19.22
C ASN A 130 3.24 5.96 -19.58
N PHE A 131 2.70 4.95 -20.27
CA PHE A 131 1.27 4.87 -20.59
C PHE A 131 0.40 4.78 -19.32
N ILE A 132 0.77 3.90 -18.37
CA ILE A 132 0.02 3.69 -17.12
C ILE A 132 0.10 4.93 -16.24
N THR A 133 1.31 5.46 -16.01
CA THR A 133 1.59 6.49 -14.99
C THR A 133 1.39 7.92 -15.49
N LYS A 134 1.29 8.11 -16.81
CA LYS A 134 1.25 9.43 -17.48
C LYS A 134 2.48 10.30 -17.17
N THR A 135 3.65 9.66 -17.00
CA THR A 135 4.93 10.35 -16.74
C THR A 135 6.05 9.73 -17.60
N LYS A 136 7.15 10.45 -17.74
CA LYS A 136 8.37 9.96 -18.39
C LYS A 136 9.50 9.77 -17.37
N THR A 137 9.18 9.08 -16.27
CA THR A 137 10.10 8.94 -15.12
C THR A 137 10.60 7.51 -14.91
N PHE A 138 10.40 6.62 -15.87
CA PHE A 138 10.75 5.20 -15.78
C PHE A 138 12.19 4.97 -15.29
N GLN A 139 13.19 5.55 -15.99
CA GLN A 139 14.60 5.37 -15.65
C GLN A 139 14.94 5.89 -14.25
N LYS A 140 14.34 7.01 -13.86
CA LYS A 140 14.52 7.59 -12.53
C LYS A 140 13.97 6.69 -11.43
N VAL A 141 12.78 6.12 -11.64
CA VAL A 141 12.16 5.20 -10.69
C VAL A 141 12.98 3.92 -10.57
N LEU A 142 13.34 3.32 -11.70
CA LEU A 142 14.15 2.10 -11.73
C LEU A 142 15.50 2.29 -11.04
N SER A 143 16.22 3.39 -11.32
CA SER A 143 17.51 3.69 -10.67
C SER A 143 17.35 3.90 -9.16
N SER A 144 16.27 4.57 -8.71
CA SER A 144 15.98 4.74 -7.28
C SER A 144 15.70 3.41 -6.58
N ILE A 145 14.97 2.48 -7.24
CA ILE A 145 14.71 1.13 -6.72
C ILE A 145 16.04 0.37 -6.52
N LEU A 146 16.88 0.34 -7.55
CA LEU A 146 18.14 -0.41 -7.51
C LEU A 146 19.08 0.17 -6.46
N LYS A 147 19.23 1.50 -6.40
CA LYS A 147 20.05 2.17 -5.38
C LYS A 147 19.56 1.85 -3.95
N ALA A 148 18.26 1.90 -3.70
CA ALA A 148 17.73 1.55 -2.39
C ALA A 148 17.95 0.06 -2.06
N ASN A 149 17.85 -0.84 -3.05
CA ASN A 149 18.15 -2.26 -2.87
C ASN A 149 19.60 -2.49 -2.48
N ASP A 150 20.55 -1.86 -3.17
CA ASP A 150 22.00 -1.96 -2.91
C ASP A 150 22.35 -1.41 -1.51
N LEU A 151 21.60 -0.43 -1.02
CA LEU A 151 21.72 0.12 0.35
C LEU A 151 20.98 -0.70 1.43
N GLY A 152 20.47 -1.88 1.08
CA GLY A 152 19.89 -2.84 2.01
C GLY A 152 18.47 -2.49 2.50
N PHE A 153 17.71 -1.74 1.73
CA PHE A 153 16.27 -1.56 2.01
C PHE A 153 15.50 -2.85 1.75
N ASN A 154 14.52 -3.14 2.61
CA ASN A 154 13.57 -4.24 2.39
C ASN A 154 12.48 -3.76 1.43
N ILE A 155 12.69 -4.03 0.15
CA ILE A 155 11.82 -3.58 -0.93
C ILE A 155 10.84 -4.67 -1.33
N LYS A 156 9.60 -4.24 -1.58
CA LYS A 156 8.57 -5.03 -2.24
C LYS A 156 8.00 -4.20 -3.37
N ILE A 157 8.07 -4.73 -4.58
CA ILE A 157 7.41 -4.10 -5.72
C ILE A 157 5.95 -4.55 -5.73
N ASN A 158 5.04 -3.59 -5.88
CA ASN A 158 3.63 -3.83 -6.12
C ASN A 158 3.33 -3.45 -7.58
N ALA A 159 2.86 -4.40 -8.38
CA ALA A 159 2.47 -4.21 -9.77
C ALA A 159 0.98 -4.56 -9.94
N VAL A 160 0.16 -3.59 -10.33
CA VAL A 160 -1.23 -3.84 -10.74
C VAL A 160 -1.21 -4.43 -12.13
N MET A 161 -1.66 -5.70 -12.24
CA MET A 161 -1.65 -6.39 -13.52
C MET A 161 -2.91 -6.10 -14.31
N MET A 162 -2.72 -5.74 -15.58
CA MET A 162 -3.78 -5.32 -16.47
C MET A 162 -3.66 -6.03 -17.84
N LYS A 163 -4.73 -6.72 -18.24
CA LYS A 163 -4.84 -7.36 -19.56
C LYS A 163 -4.64 -6.31 -20.67
N ASN A 164 -3.89 -6.70 -21.71
CA ASN A 164 -3.57 -5.86 -22.87
C ASN A 164 -2.69 -4.62 -22.55
N ILE A 165 -2.08 -4.55 -21.37
CA ILE A 165 -1.17 -3.45 -21.00
C ILE A 165 0.18 -4.02 -20.51
N ASN A 166 0.22 -4.67 -19.35
CA ASN A 166 1.44 -5.18 -18.73
C ASN A 166 1.39 -6.67 -18.33
N PHE A 167 0.28 -7.36 -18.61
CA PHE A 167 0.12 -8.79 -18.27
C PHE A 167 1.18 -9.67 -18.94
N GLU A 168 1.65 -9.30 -20.13
CA GLU A 168 2.70 -10.03 -20.84
C GLU A 168 4.10 -9.87 -20.20
N GLU A 169 4.27 -8.93 -19.28
CA GLU A 169 5.54 -8.66 -18.60
C GLU A 169 5.77 -9.54 -17.36
N VAL A 170 4.87 -10.50 -17.05
CA VAL A 170 4.94 -11.34 -15.85
C VAL A 170 6.29 -12.05 -15.73
N ASP A 171 6.79 -12.70 -16.80
CA ASP A 171 8.08 -13.39 -16.78
C ASP A 171 9.24 -12.42 -16.52
N GLN A 172 9.20 -11.22 -17.10
CA GLN A 172 10.21 -10.18 -16.87
C GLN A 172 10.25 -9.75 -15.39
N PHE A 173 9.12 -9.67 -14.72
CA PHE A 173 9.04 -9.39 -13.28
C PHE A 173 9.65 -10.53 -12.45
N LEU A 174 9.50 -11.80 -12.86
CA LEU A 174 10.14 -12.92 -12.18
C LEU A 174 11.67 -12.90 -12.36
N GLU A 175 12.13 -12.65 -13.57
CA GLU A 175 13.57 -12.48 -13.86
C GLU A 175 14.15 -11.30 -13.05
N PHE A 176 13.44 -10.17 -13.00
CA PHE A 176 13.82 -9.01 -12.18
C PHE A 176 13.90 -9.36 -10.69
N SER A 177 12.88 -10.07 -10.17
CA SER A 177 12.84 -10.55 -8.78
C SER A 177 14.02 -11.45 -8.48
N SER A 178 14.34 -12.40 -9.36
CA SER A 178 15.47 -13.32 -9.22
C SER A 178 16.80 -12.58 -9.23
N LYS A 179 17.02 -11.72 -10.21
CA LYS A 179 18.25 -10.97 -10.41
C LYS A 179 18.60 -10.04 -9.25
N HIS A 180 17.60 -9.34 -8.72
CA HIS A 180 17.80 -8.31 -7.70
C HIS A 180 17.42 -8.76 -6.28
N ASN A 181 16.91 -10.00 -6.13
CA ASN A 181 16.41 -10.55 -4.86
C ASN A 181 15.30 -9.70 -4.22
N ILE A 182 14.46 -9.03 -5.04
CA ILE A 182 13.34 -8.19 -4.63
C ILE A 182 12.04 -8.96 -4.75
N GLU A 183 11.19 -8.95 -3.70
CA GLU A 183 9.85 -9.55 -3.76
C GLU A 183 8.94 -8.72 -4.69
N VAL A 184 8.38 -9.37 -5.73
CA VAL A 184 7.37 -8.76 -6.59
C VAL A 184 5.98 -9.25 -6.20
N ARG A 185 5.05 -8.33 -6.07
CA ARG A 185 3.64 -8.62 -5.77
C ARG A 185 2.76 -8.20 -6.92
N PHE A 186 2.04 -9.15 -7.46
CA PHE A 186 1.01 -8.93 -8.47
C PHE A 186 -0.32 -8.60 -7.78
N LEU A 187 -0.87 -7.45 -8.11
CA LEU A 187 -2.13 -6.95 -7.59
C LEU A 187 -3.21 -7.08 -8.64
N GLU A 188 -4.37 -7.53 -8.24
CA GLU A 188 -5.58 -7.42 -9.04
C GLU A 188 -6.05 -5.96 -9.10
N LEU A 189 -6.52 -5.54 -10.28
CA LEU A 189 -7.21 -4.27 -10.44
C LEU A 189 -8.49 -4.28 -9.60
N MET A 190 -8.64 -3.32 -8.70
CA MET A 190 -9.78 -3.25 -7.79
C MET A 190 -10.89 -2.37 -8.38
N LYS A 191 -12.15 -2.71 -8.09
CA LYS A 191 -13.33 -1.87 -8.42
C LYS A 191 -13.42 -0.65 -7.51
N ILE A 192 -12.46 0.28 -7.62
CA ILE A 192 -12.34 1.49 -6.80
C ILE A 192 -12.20 2.73 -7.68
N GLY A 193 -13.12 3.67 -7.54
CA GLY A 193 -13.03 5.00 -8.14
C GLY A 193 -12.77 4.97 -9.66
N GLN A 194 -11.66 5.55 -10.08
CA GLN A 194 -11.27 5.64 -11.49
C GLN A 194 -11.10 4.26 -12.17
N ALA A 195 -10.69 3.24 -11.41
CA ALA A 195 -10.49 1.89 -11.96
C ALA A 195 -11.78 1.24 -12.48
N LEU A 196 -12.96 1.67 -12.01
CA LEU A 196 -14.26 1.17 -12.49
C LEU A 196 -14.41 1.27 -14.01
N GLN A 197 -13.84 2.32 -14.65
CA GLN A 197 -13.91 2.53 -16.08
C GLN A 197 -13.05 1.55 -16.90
N TYR A 198 -12.07 0.93 -16.25
CA TYR A 198 -11.07 0.07 -16.87
C TYR A 198 -11.24 -1.39 -16.50
N TYR A 199 -12.05 -1.68 -15.46
CA TYR A 199 -12.11 -2.98 -14.82
C TYR A 199 -12.44 -4.11 -15.80
N ASP A 200 -13.58 -4.04 -16.46
CA ASP A 200 -14.07 -5.12 -17.34
C ASP A 200 -13.11 -5.42 -18.50
N ARG A 201 -12.40 -4.39 -18.98
CA ARG A 201 -11.47 -4.49 -20.11
C ARG A 201 -10.10 -5.00 -19.72
N HIS A 202 -9.65 -4.70 -18.50
CA HIS A 202 -8.25 -4.91 -18.10
C HIS A 202 -8.07 -5.81 -16.88
N PHE A 203 -9.15 -6.27 -16.25
CA PHE A 203 -9.03 -7.17 -15.10
C PHE A 203 -8.31 -8.47 -15.47
N VAL A 204 -7.37 -8.87 -14.59
CA VAL A 204 -6.67 -10.16 -14.63
C VAL A 204 -6.71 -10.73 -13.22
N SER A 205 -7.20 -11.96 -13.07
CA SER A 205 -7.23 -12.63 -11.78
C SER A 205 -5.85 -13.19 -11.40
N ALA A 206 -5.64 -13.38 -10.10
CA ALA A 206 -4.42 -14.04 -9.62
C ALA A 206 -4.24 -15.45 -10.21
N ASP A 207 -5.32 -16.17 -10.46
CA ASP A 207 -5.24 -17.51 -11.08
C ASP A 207 -4.74 -17.46 -12.52
N GLN A 208 -5.16 -16.46 -13.31
CA GLN A 208 -4.66 -16.27 -14.67
C GLN A 208 -3.16 -15.91 -14.67
N ILE A 209 -2.70 -15.11 -13.68
CA ILE A 209 -1.28 -14.81 -13.53
C ILE A 209 -0.49 -16.06 -13.14
N ILE A 210 -1.02 -16.87 -12.21
CA ILE A 210 -0.40 -18.12 -11.77
C ILE A 210 -0.31 -19.12 -12.93
N GLU A 211 -1.39 -19.27 -13.70
CA GLU A 211 -1.40 -20.13 -14.89
C GLU A 211 -0.30 -19.71 -15.88
N LYS A 212 -0.20 -18.41 -16.19
CA LYS A 212 0.84 -17.90 -17.07
C LYS A 212 2.26 -18.19 -16.56
N ILE A 213 2.50 -17.99 -15.26
CA ILE A 213 3.79 -18.29 -14.62
C ILE A 213 4.12 -19.76 -14.71
N SER A 214 3.14 -20.63 -14.46
CA SER A 214 3.31 -22.09 -14.43
C SER A 214 3.70 -22.71 -15.79
N ASN A 215 3.60 -21.96 -16.89
CA ASN A 215 4.10 -22.42 -18.19
C ASN A 215 5.64 -22.48 -18.23
N ASN A 216 6.34 -21.65 -17.46
CA ASN A 216 7.79 -21.51 -17.51
C ASN A 216 8.49 -21.68 -16.15
N TRP A 217 7.72 -21.64 -15.02
CA TRP A 217 8.27 -21.62 -13.67
C TRP A 217 7.56 -22.62 -12.77
N ASP A 218 8.33 -23.34 -11.96
CA ASP A 218 7.79 -24.15 -10.87
C ASP A 218 7.47 -23.29 -9.65
N LEU A 219 6.28 -23.49 -9.06
CA LEU A 219 5.79 -22.69 -7.95
C LEU A 219 5.76 -23.48 -6.63
N THR A 220 6.52 -23.02 -5.63
CA THR A 220 6.50 -23.54 -4.26
C THR A 220 5.84 -22.54 -3.33
N LYS A 221 4.71 -22.88 -2.70
CA LYS A 221 3.97 -22.02 -1.79
C LYS A 221 4.76 -21.70 -0.53
N VAL A 222 4.73 -20.43 -0.11
CA VAL A 222 5.35 -19.96 1.14
C VAL A 222 4.27 -19.74 2.20
N PRO A 223 4.41 -20.30 3.40
CA PRO A 223 3.49 -20.04 4.52
C PRO A 223 3.45 -18.55 4.86
N MET A 224 2.25 -18.02 5.05
CA MET A 224 2.04 -16.61 5.39
C MET A 224 1.17 -16.48 6.65
N PRO A 225 1.36 -15.42 7.48
CA PRO A 225 0.46 -15.13 8.59
C PRO A 225 -0.99 -14.94 8.12
N ASN A 226 -1.95 -15.32 8.95
CA ASN A 226 -3.39 -15.22 8.62
C ASN A 226 -3.84 -13.79 8.27
N ASP A 227 -3.16 -12.76 8.80
CA ASP A 227 -3.44 -11.34 8.52
C ASP A 227 -2.60 -10.78 7.36
N SER A 228 -1.95 -11.65 6.58
CA SER A 228 -1.28 -11.26 5.34
C SER A 228 -2.28 -10.79 4.29
N THR A 229 -1.87 -9.79 3.49
CA THR A 229 -2.65 -9.35 2.32
C THR A 229 -2.30 -10.13 1.07
N SER A 230 -1.16 -10.82 1.08
CA SER A 230 -0.69 -11.60 -0.04
C SER A 230 -0.51 -13.06 0.36
N PHE A 231 -0.74 -13.96 -0.57
CA PHE A 231 -0.21 -15.30 -0.51
C PHE A 231 0.99 -15.37 -1.46
N ASN A 232 2.03 -16.07 -1.04
CA ASN A 232 3.35 -15.96 -1.67
C ASN A 232 3.86 -17.31 -2.15
N TYR A 233 4.73 -17.25 -3.18
CA TYR A 233 5.45 -18.39 -3.74
C TYR A 233 6.93 -18.03 -3.94
N ILE A 234 7.75 -19.09 -3.97
CA ILE A 234 9.04 -19.06 -4.65
C ILE A 234 8.80 -19.67 -6.02
N ALA A 235 9.12 -18.94 -7.06
CA ALA A 235 9.10 -19.43 -8.44
C ALA A 235 10.52 -19.79 -8.87
N THR A 236 10.71 -20.97 -9.48
CA THR A 236 12.02 -21.45 -9.94
C THR A 236 11.99 -21.83 -11.41
N ASN A 237 13.05 -21.46 -12.14
CA ASN A 237 13.29 -21.87 -13.52
C ASN A 237 14.81 -22.03 -13.71
N GLY A 238 15.30 -23.26 -13.79
CA GLY A 238 16.72 -23.57 -13.73
C GLY A 238 17.36 -23.02 -12.46
N GLU A 239 18.38 -22.18 -12.59
CA GLU A 239 19.07 -21.54 -11.46
C GLU A 239 18.34 -20.27 -10.94
N MET A 240 17.39 -19.75 -11.69
CA MET A 240 16.65 -18.56 -11.30
C MET A 240 15.67 -18.88 -10.17
N LYS A 241 15.60 -17.96 -9.18
CA LYS A 241 14.73 -18.07 -8.02
C LYS A 241 14.09 -16.72 -7.70
N ALA A 242 12.81 -16.58 -8.02
CA ALA A 242 12.04 -15.37 -7.82
C ALA A 242 11.15 -15.44 -6.57
N LYS A 243 11.03 -14.33 -5.82
CA LYS A 243 10.11 -14.17 -4.70
C LYS A 243 8.88 -13.44 -5.20
N ILE A 244 7.75 -14.10 -5.23
CA ILE A 244 6.50 -13.51 -5.73
C ILE A 244 5.36 -13.62 -4.73
N GLY A 245 4.42 -12.69 -4.82
CA GLY A 245 3.19 -12.69 -4.02
C GLY A 245 2.00 -12.22 -4.85
N PHE A 246 0.80 -12.56 -4.39
CA PHE A 246 -0.45 -12.17 -5.04
C PHE A 246 -1.35 -11.46 -4.05
N ILE A 247 -1.81 -10.27 -4.39
CA ILE A 247 -2.82 -9.51 -3.65
C ILE A 247 -4.14 -9.61 -4.43
N ALA A 248 -4.79 -10.76 -4.30
CA ALA A 248 -6.01 -11.13 -5.00
C ALA A 248 -7.23 -10.57 -4.27
N SER A 249 -7.43 -9.26 -4.35
CA SER A 249 -8.48 -8.55 -3.62
C SER A 249 -9.88 -8.79 -4.17
N GLU A 250 -9.99 -9.20 -5.43
CA GLU A 250 -11.25 -9.45 -6.13
C GLU A 250 -11.57 -10.96 -6.19
N SER A 251 -10.61 -11.77 -6.67
CA SER A 251 -10.84 -13.20 -6.90
C SER A 251 -10.70 -14.05 -5.63
N LYS A 252 -9.80 -13.67 -4.71
CA LYS A 252 -9.53 -14.38 -3.43
C LYS A 252 -9.41 -13.38 -2.29
N PRO A 253 -10.50 -12.72 -1.88
CA PRO A 253 -10.46 -11.66 -0.90
C PRO A 253 -9.99 -12.16 0.47
N PHE A 254 -9.10 -11.39 1.09
CA PHE A 254 -8.48 -11.66 2.40
C PHE A 254 -9.16 -10.88 3.55
N CYS A 255 -10.44 -10.54 3.40
CA CYS A 255 -11.19 -9.75 4.37
C CYS A 255 -11.32 -10.46 5.73
N GLY A 256 -11.47 -11.79 5.75
CA GLY A 256 -11.58 -12.59 6.97
C GLY A 256 -10.41 -12.47 7.94
N GLY A 257 -9.16 -12.21 7.45
CA GLY A 257 -7.97 -11.99 8.27
C GLY A 257 -7.52 -10.53 8.37
N CYS A 258 -8.29 -9.57 7.86
CA CYS A 258 -7.83 -8.20 7.70
C CYS A 258 -7.68 -7.43 9.03
N SER A 259 -6.46 -7.13 9.44
CA SER A 259 -6.07 -6.42 10.68
C SER A 259 -5.81 -4.91 10.50
N ARG A 260 -6.30 -4.29 9.42
CA ARG A 260 -5.95 -2.92 9.05
C ARG A 260 -7.05 -1.91 9.31
N LEU A 261 -6.64 -0.73 9.78
CA LEU A 261 -7.41 0.51 9.76
C LEU A 261 -6.75 1.52 8.82
N ARG A 262 -7.49 2.58 8.45
CA ARG A 262 -6.99 3.64 7.57
C ARG A 262 -7.30 5.00 8.17
N LEU A 263 -6.28 5.86 8.25
CA LEU A 263 -6.42 7.25 8.66
C LEU A 263 -6.22 8.15 7.45
N SER A 264 -7.22 8.98 7.16
CA SER A 264 -7.11 9.97 6.10
C SER A 264 -6.22 11.14 6.51
N ASN A 265 -5.77 11.91 5.52
CA ASN A 265 -5.01 13.14 5.71
C ASN A 265 -5.77 14.27 6.45
N LYS A 266 -7.08 14.07 6.72
CA LYS A 266 -7.95 14.99 7.48
C LYS A 266 -8.43 14.41 8.82
N GLY A 267 -7.85 13.30 9.29
CA GLY A 267 -8.17 12.71 10.59
C GLY A 267 -9.35 11.74 10.61
N VAL A 268 -9.97 11.43 9.47
CA VAL A 268 -11.06 10.44 9.40
C VAL A 268 -10.48 9.03 9.47
N LEU A 269 -10.87 8.26 10.48
CA LEU A 269 -10.48 6.87 10.65
C LEU A 269 -11.51 5.94 10.01
N ARG A 270 -11.06 5.09 9.08
CA ARG A 270 -11.91 4.18 8.30
C ARG A 270 -11.61 2.71 8.61
N PRO A 271 -12.61 1.84 8.70
CA PRO A 271 -12.40 0.41 8.98
C PRO A 271 -11.91 -0.37 7.76
N CYS A 272 -12.21 0.12 6.54
CA CYS A 272 -11.94 -0.60 5.29
C CYS A 272 -11.62 0.39 4.15
N ILE A 273 -10.84 -0.06 3.15
CA ILE A 273 -10.56 0.69 1.91
C ILE A 273 -11.84 0.96 1.10
N MET A 274 -12.86 0.13 1.26
CA MET A 274 -14.12 0.22 0.51
C MET A 274 -15.16 1.11 1.20
N ILE A 275 -14.88 1.63 2.41
CA ILE A 275 -15.81 2.44 3.20
C ILE A 275 -15.25 3.85 3.32
N ASN A 276 -16.04 4.85 2.91
CA ASN A 276 -15.64 6.25 2.97
C ASN A 276 -15.87 6.88 4.34
N GLU A 277 -16.80 6.35 5.08
CA GLU A 277 -17.26 6.90 6.36
C GLU A 277 -16.39 6.43 7.52
N GLY A 278 -16.32 7.28 8.55
CA GLY A 278 -15.65 7.01 9.80
C GLY A 278 -15.62 8.25 10.68
N PRO A 279 -15.32 8.10 11.98
CA PRO A 279 -15.15 9.23 12.88
C PRO A 279 -13.91 10.06 12.52
N ASN A 280 -13.97 11.37 12.73
CA ASN A 280 -12.77 12.20 12.75
C ASN A 280 -12.13 12.12 14.13
N ILE A 281 -11.03 11.36 14.21
CA ILE A 281 -10.34 11.12 15.49
C ILE A 281 -9.36 12.22 15.90
N SER A 282 -9.07 13.19 15.02
CA SER A 282 -8.24 14.34 15.37
C SER A 282 -8.93 15.29 16.34
N GLU A 283 -10.25 15.25 16.39
CA GLU A 283 -11.11 16.06 17.26
C GLU A 283 -11.68 15.26 18.44
N THR A 284 -11.37 13.96 18.51
CA THR A 284 -11.91 13.05 19.54
C THR A 284 -11.02 13.10 20.78
N PRO A 285 -11.54 13.41 21.98
CA PRO A 285 -10.80 13.28 23.23
C PRO A 285 -10.34 11.84 23.47
N ILE A 286 -9.17 11.66 24.09
CA ILE A 286 -8.56 10.32 24.30
C ILE A 286 -9.50 9.39 25.11
N GLU A 287 -10.23 9.92 26.04
CA GLU A 287 -11.17 9.18 26.90
C GLU A 287 -12.31 8.54 26.09
N GLN A 288 -12.61 9.07 24.91
CA GLN A 288 -13.63 8.55 24.01
C GLN A 288 -13.08 7.53 23.00
N TYR A 289 -11.75 7.39 22.88
CA TYR A 289 -11.13 6.51 21.87
C TYR A 289 -11.63 5.07 21.97
N SER A 290 -11.70 4.49 23.19
CA SER A 290 -12.17 3.12 23.35
C SER A 290 -13.57 2.91 22.74
N ALA A 291 -14.53 3.78 23.07
CA ALA A 291 -15.88 3.67 22.54
C ALA A 291 -15.95 3.87 21.02
N VAL A 292 -15.29 4.91 20.51
CA VAL A 292 -15.27 5.26 19.08
C VAL A 292 -14.58 4.16 18.26
N LEU A 293 -13.47 3.61 18.74
CA LEU A 293 -12.73 2.55 18.04
C LEU A 293 -13.50 1.24 18.03
N ASN A 294 -14.16 0.86 19.14
CA ASN A 294 -14.97 -0.35 19.20
C ASN A 294 -16.19 -0.26 18.25
N GLU A 295 -16.87 0.89 18.20
CA GLU A 295 -17.93 1.11 17.23
C GLU A 295 -17.44 1.00 15.79
N LEU A 296 -16.28 1.61 15.49
CA LEU A 296 -15.68 1.60 14.16
C LEU A 296 -15.31 0.20 13.69
N ILE A 297 -14.61 -0.60 14.53
CA ILE A 297 -14.16 -1.93 14.12
C ILE A 297 -15.33 -2.91 13.93
N ASN A 298 -16.43 -2.74 14.64
CA ASN A 298 -17.64 -3.53 14.43
C ASN A 298 -18.33 -3.25 13.08
N LYS A 299 -18.05 -2.10 12.46
CA LYS A 299 -18.49 -1.78 11.08
C LYS A 299 -17.55 -2.36 10.02
N LYS A 300 -16.43 -3.02 10.41
CA LYS A 300 -15.45 -3.58 9.49
C LYS A 300 -15.97 -4.86 8.84
N PRO A 301 -16.20 -4.89 7.51
CA PRO A 301 -16.73 -6.08 6.84
C PRO A 301 -15.72 -7.24 6.91
N ASN A 302 -16.23 -8.45 6.99
CA ASN A 302 -15.45 -9.69 6.85
C ASN A 302 -15.53 -10.30 5.44
N TYR A 303 -16.19 -9.59 4.53
CA TYR A 303 -16.39 -9.93 3.12
C TYR A 303 -15.92 -8.78 2.21
N ARG A 304 -15.80 -9.05 0.93
CA ARG A 304 -15.46 -8.05 -0.09
C ARG A 304 -16.71 -7.23 -0.45
N ILE A 305 -16.65 -5.92 -0.27
CA ILE A 305 -17.63 -4.98 -0.83
C ILE A 305 -17.36 -4.88 -2.32
N GLU A 306 -18.38 -4.98 -3.15
CA GLU A 306 -18.26 -5.14 -4.59
C GLU A 306 -17.49 -3.99 -5.24
N GLU A 307 -17.91 -2.74 -4.99
CA GLU A 307 -17.29 -1.55 -5.58
C GLU A 307 -17.37 -0.33 -4.66
N THR A 308 -16.57 0.69 -4.94
CA THR A 308 -16.67 2.01 -4.30
C THR A 308 -16.27 3.11 -5.28
N LYS A 309 -16.95 4.26 -5.19
CA LYS A 309 -16.64 5.44 -6.01
C LYS A 309 -15.55 6.33 -5.40
N ILE A 310 -15.05 5.99 -4.21
CA ILE A 310 -13.98 6.75 -3.55
C ILE A 310 -12.72 6.64 -4.40
N LYS A 311 -12.00 7.74 -4.58
CA LYS A 311 -10.75 7.71 -5.35
C LYS A 311 -9.61 7.10 -4.53
N MET A 312 -8.75 6.33 -5.18
CA MET A 312 -7.67 5.61 -4.52
C MET A 312 -6.68 6.55 -3.79
N ASN A 313 -6.36 7.70 -4.37
CA ASN A 313 -5.48 8.70 -3.76
C ASN A 313 -6.08 9.38 -2.51
N GLU A 314 -7.40 9.41 -2.37
CA GLU A 314 -8.09 9.96 -1.20
C GLU A 314 -8.12 8.97 -0.02
N ILE A 315 -8.01 7.67 -0.32
CA ILE A 315 -8.02 6.60 0.70
C ILE A 315 -6.61 6.24 1.16
N GLY A 316 -5.60 6.49 0.34
CA GLY A 316 -4.23 6.03 0.54
C GLY A 316 -4.10 4.54 0.17
N GLY A 317 -3.91 4.28 -1.08
CA GLY A 317 -3.80 2.94 -1.67
C GLY A 317 -2.54 2.17 -1.28
#